data_5ce5a24300bdcd3b759d2008bd19c41e
#
_entry.id   5ce5a24300bdcd3b759d2008bd19c41e
#
_cell.length_a   1.000
_cell.length_b   1.000
_cell.length_c   1.000
_cell.angle_alpha   90.00
_cell.angle_beta   90.00
_cell.angle_gamma   90.00
#
_symmetry.space_group_name_H-M   'P 1'
#
loop_
_entity.id
_entity.type
_entity.pdbx_description
1 polymer ?
#
loop_
_entity_poly.entity_id
_entity_poly.type
_entity_poly.pdbx_seq_one_letter_code
_entity_poly.pdbx_strand_id
1 'polypeptide(L)'
;EESDIYGMGLLGTAEVLLSQNNSGGLPTRNWASGFFEEAEAISGQRMAETILKGRDTCFGCVVRCKREVEVTEGSYRVDPRYGGPEYETLSTMGSYCGVSDLAAIARANQLCNMYGMDTISCGAIIAWAMDCFERGLLSLEDTDGVELRFGNADALVEMVERIGKREGLGRVLGEGSARAAETLSVGQELVVAVKNHELPAHMPQVKRSLALIYAVNPFGADHQSHEHDPCYELEKDWEDYQHRLAELDLLDPQPVRSLGAGKVRYALYTQYLYSLLDSLCVCQFVFGPAWQLYGPSQLVEAVRAVTGWNVSLWELMKVGERRLNLLRAFNAREGVGAEADTVPPKLLIPLQGGKSDGVAVTTEEVEEAKAIYYRMAGWDESGRPTRGKLEELALGWVADEL
;
A
#
# COMPACT_ATOMS: atom_id res chain seq x y z
N GLU A 1 -26.21 -7.10 3.48
CA GLU A 1 -25.56 -8.41 3.24
C GLU A 1 -25.08 -8.58 1.77
N GLU A 2 -25.55 -7.73 0.85
CA GLU A 2 -25.21 -7.79 -0.59
C GLU A 2 -24.07 -6.83 -1.00
N SER A 3 -23.51 -6.07 -0.09
CA SER A 3 -22.44 -5.09 -0.36
C SER A 3 -21.06 -5.68 -0.12
N ASP A 4 -20.10 -5.45 -1.02
CA ASP A 4 -18.69 -5.84 -0.89
C ASP A 4 -18.05 -5.32 0.40
N ILE A 5 -18.55 -4.19 0.92
CA ILE A 5 -18.10 -3.61 2.19
C ILE A 5 -18.56 -4.38 3.43
N TYR A 6 -19.52 -5.31 3.30
CA TYR A 6 -20.08 -6.04 4.44
C TYR A 6 -19.05 -6.97 5.10
N GLY A 7 -18.28 -7.69 4.31
CA GLY A 7 -17.22 -8.56 4.81
C GLY A 7 -16.15 -7.78 5.57
N MET A 8 -15.79 -6.58 5.09
CA MET A 8 -14.89 -5.67 5.79
C MET A 8 -15.46 -5.25 7.15
N GLY A 9 -16.77 -5.09 7.27
CA GLY A 9 -17.44 -4.84 8.57
C GLY A 9 -17.35 -6.02 9.53
N LEU A 10 -17.25 -7.26 9.03
CA LEU A 10 -17.14 -8.48 9.84
C LEU A 10 -15.69 -8.78 10.26
N LEU A 11 -14.77 -8.76 9.31
CA LEU A 11 -13.39 -9.24 9.48
C LEU A 11 -12.33 -8.13 9.46
N GLY A 12 -12.73 -6.87 9.22
CA GLY A 12 -11.81 -5.77 8.95
C GLY A 12 -11.15 -5.93 7.59
N THR A 13 -10.09 -5.18 7.35
CA THR A 13 -9.28 -5.31 6.12
C THR A 13 -8.63 -6.69 5.99
N ALA A 14 -8.51 -7.43 7.10
CA ALA A 14 -8.00 -8.80 7.12
C ALA A 14 -8.85 -9.79 6.27
N GLU A 15 -10.08 -9.42 5.90
CA GLU A 15 -10.93 -10.19 4.99
C GLU A 15 -10.22 -10.56 3.68
N VAL A 16 -9.43 -9.62 3.14
CA VAL A 16 -8.81 -9.80 1.82
C VAL A 16 -7.59 -10.73 1.83
N LEU A 17 -7.05 -11.13 2.98
CA LEU A 17 -5.78 -11.85 3.08
C LEU A 17 -5.80 -13.17 2.30
N LEU A 18 -6.82 -13.99 2.49
CA LEU A 18 -6.91 -15.28 1.79
C LEU A 18 -7.17 -15.11 0.28
N SER A 19 -7.92 -14.09 -0.14
CA SER A 19 -8.13 -13.80 -1.55
C SER A 19 -6.83 -13.32 -2.23
N GLN A 20 -6.03 -12.49 -1.55
CA GLN A 20 -4.70 -12.11 -2.03
C GLN A 20 -3.77 -13.33 -2.14
N ASN A 21 -3.73 -14.18 -1.12
CA ASN A 21 -2.95 -15.42 -1.15
C ASN A 21 -3.37 -16.33 -2.32
N ASN A 22 -4.67 -16.54 -2.49
CA ASN A 22 -5.23 -17.40 -3.54
C ASN A 22 -5.02 -16.84 -4.96
N SER A 23 -4.88 -15.51 -5.10
CA SER A 23 -4.53 -14.88 -6.39
C SER A 23 -3.03 -14.92 -6.69
N GLY A 24 -2.20 -15.29 -5.73
CA GLY A 24 -0.74 -15.21 -5.81
C GLY A 24 -0.20 -13.81 -5.55
N GLY A 25 -0.96 -12.99 -4.83
CA GLY A 25 -0.66 -11.59 -4.55
C GLY A 25 -0.35 -11.26 -3.10
N LEU A 26 -0.10 -12.26 -2.23
CA LEU A 26 0.33 -12.07 -0.86
C LEU A 26 1.86 -12.12 -0.75
N PRO A 27 2.55 -10.99 -0.64
CA PRO A 27 4.01 -10.97 -0.56
C PRO A 27 4.53 -11.81 0.59
N THR A 28 5.49 -12.68 0.31
CA THR A 28 6.00 -13.68 1.25
C THR A 28 7.52 -13.70 1.24
N ARG A 29 8.13 -13.79 2.42
CA ARG A 29 9.59 -13.85 2.64
C ARG A 29 10.32 -12.79 1.81
N ASN A 30 10.14 -11.53 2.20
CA ASN A 30 10.69 -10.37 1.51
C ASN A 30 10.47 -10.41 -0.01
N TRP A 31 9.22 -10.65 -0.45
CA TRP A 31 8.80 -10.66 -1.87
C TRP A 31 9.42 -11.78 -2.73
N ALA A 32 9.86 -12.88 -2.14
CA ALA A 32 10.34 -14.04 -2.89
C ALA A 32 9.17 -14.82 -3.53
N SER A 33 8.01 -14.80 -2.91
CA SER A 33 6.78 -15.47 -3.37
C SER A 33 5.56 -14.57 -3.22
N GLY A 34 4.52 -14.85 -3.99
CA GLY A 34 3.17 -14.28 -3.83
C GLY A 34 2.21 -15.21 -3.08
N PHE A 35 2.72 -16.29 -2.49
CA PHE A 35 1.92 -17.31 -1.81
C PHE A 35 2.56 -17.69 -0.48
N PHE A 36 1.77 -17.66 0.59
CA PHE A 36 2.16 -18.08 1.93
C PHE A 36 1.40 -19.33 2.34
N GLU A 37 2.11 -20.40 2.62
CA GLU A 37 1.55 -21.73 2.89
C GLU A 37 0.66 -21.73 4.14
N GLU A 38 1.00 -20.89 5.13
CA GLU A 38 0.33 -20.78 6.43
C GLU A 38 -0.63 -19.58 6.52
N ALA A 39 -1.10 -19.06 5.38
CA ALA A 39 -1.97 -17.88 5.33
C ALA A 39 -3.25 -18.01 6.17
N GLU A 40 -3.80 -19.22 6.29
CA GLU A 40 -4.99 -19.47 7.13
C GLU A 40 -4.73 -19.15 8.61
N ALA A 41 -3.52 -19.42 9.10
CA ALA A 41 -3.16 -19.18 10.50
C ALA A 41 -3.15 -17.70 10.90
N ILE A 42 -2.98 -16.80 9.91
CA ILE A 42 -2.97 -15.34 10.10
C ILE A 42 -4.15 -14.64 9.41
N SER A 43 -5.18 -15.38 9.02
CA SER A 43 -6.36 -14.83 8.33
C SER A 43 -7.28 -14.03 9.25
N GLY A 44 -8.14 -13.20 8.64
CA GLY A 44 -9.21 -12.50 9.35
C GLY A 44 -10.20 -13.45 10.04
N GLN A 45 -10.45 -14.60 9.41
CA GLN A 45 -11.27 -15.68 9.98
C GLN A 45 -10.61 -16.25 11.24
N ARG A 46 -9.32 -16.57 11.15
CA ARG A 46 -8.57 -17.08 12.31
C ARG A 46 -8.52 -16.05 13.46
N MET A 47 -8.33 -14.78 13.13
CA MET A 47 -8.39 -13.70 14.10
C MET A 47 -9.76 -13.61 14.78
N ALA A 48 -10.84 -13.70 14.01
CA ALA A 48 -12.21 -13.67 14.52
C ALA A 48 -12.53 -14.86 15.47
N GLU A 49 -12.02 -16.03 15.15
CA GLU A 49 -12.24 -17.26 15.94
C GLU A 49 -11.43 -17.33 17.25
N THR A 50 -10.30 -16.60 17.33
CA THR A 50 -9.33 -16.84 18.42
C THR A 50 -9.08 -15.65 19.32
N ILE A 51 -8.79 -14.47 18.77
CA ILE A 51 -8.32 -13.31 19.54
C ILE A 51 -9.21 -12.06 19.42
N LEU A 52 -10.26 -12.08 18.60
CA LEU A 52 -11.14 -10.94 18.43
C LEU A 52 -11.94 -10.68 19.72
N LYS A 53 -11.82 -9.48 20.26
CA LYS A 53 -12.56 -8.98 21.42
C LYS A 53 -13.77 -8.16 21.00
N GLY A 54 -13.61 -7.31 19.99
CA GLY A 54 -14.63 -6.39 19.56
C GLY A 54 -14.40 -5.86 18.15
N ARG A 55 -15.40 -5.13 17.66
CA ARG A 55 -15.35 -4.40 16.39
C ARG A 55 -15.56 -2.93 16.67
N ASP A 56 -14.55 -2.13 16.36
CA ASP A 56 -14.57 -0.68 16.52
C ASP A 56 -14.81 0.03 15.18
N THR A 57 -14.95 1.33 15.22
CA THR A 57 -15.23 2.16 14.04
C THR A 57 -14.65 3.56 14.21
N CYS A 58 -14.47 4.28 13.10
CA CYS A 58 -14.30 5.72 13.11
C CYS A 58 -15.61 6.41 13.48
N PHE A 59 -15.54 7.65 13.95
CA PHE A 59 -16.73 8.42 14.36
C PHE A 59 -17.80 8.43 13.27
N GLY A 60 -18.98 7.89 13.60
CA GLY A 60 -20.15 7.85 12.70
C GLY A 60 -20.01 6.96 11.46
N CYS A 61 -18.96 6.12 11.35
CA CYS A 61 -18.75 5.30 10.17
C CYS A 61 -19.49 3.96 10.25
N VAL A 62 -20.25 3.65 9.21
CA VAL A 62 -21.05 2.41 9.11
C VAL A 62 -20.23 1.20 8.68
N VAL A 63 -19.05 1.39 8.09
CA VAL A 63 -18.18 0.31 7.60
C VAL A 63 -17.65 -0.54 8.74
N ARG A 64 -17.27 0.08 9.86
CA ARG A 64 -16.81 -0.61 11.08
C ARG A 64 -15.65 -1.57 10.83
N CYS A 65 -14.65 -1.13 10.07
CA CYS A 65 -13.52 -1.96 9.65
C CYS A 65 -12.45 -2.18 10.73
N LYS A 66 -12.48 -1.48 11.85
CA LYS A 66 -11.49 -1.66 12.91
C LYS A 66 -11.76 -2.90 13.76
N ARG A 67 -10.68 -3.55 14.16
CA ARG A 67 -10.71 -4.72 15.06
C ARG A 67 -10.12 -4.34 16.40
N GLU A 68 -10.66 -4.94 17.47
CA GLU A 68 -10.05 -4.97 18.79
C GLU A 68 -9.71 -6.42 19.12
N VAL A 69 -8.45 -6.70 19.45
CA VAL A 69 -7.98 -8.05 19.77
C VAL A 69 -7.39 -8.11 21.16
N GLU A 70 -7.53 -9.26 21.83
CA GLU A 70 -7.03 -9.50 23.17
C GLU A 70 -6.33 -10.85 23.24
N VAL A 71 -5.13 -10.89 23.84
CA VAL A 71 -4.41 -12.12 24.16
C VAL A 71 -4.01 -12.07 25.64
N THR A 72 -4.61 -12.94 26.46
CA THR A 72 -4.42 -12.97 27.91
C THR A 72 -3.51 -14.09 28.40
N GLU A 73 -3.19 -15.06 27.53
CA GLU A 73 -2.37 -16.23 27.85
C GLU A 73 -1.22 -16.38 26.84
N GLY A 74 -0.25 -17.21 27.15
CA GLY A 74 0.91 -17.45 26.29
C GLY A 74 2.04 -16.42 26.45
N SER A 75 2.99 -16.46 25.53
CA SER A 75 4.20 -15.60 25.53
C SER A 75 3.89 -14.14 25.20
N TYR A 76 2.90 -13.90 24.36
CA TYR A 76 2.56 -12.57 23.86
C TYR A 76 1.24 -12.10 24.49
N ARG A 77 1.30 -11.02 25.26
CA ARG A 77 0.13 -10.36 25.82
C ARG A 77 -0.29 -9.21 24.93
N VAL A 78 -1.59 -9.09 24.64
CA VAL A 78 -2.15 -8.04 23.77
C VAL A 78 -3.33 -7.38 24.49
N ASP A 79 -3.23 -6.06 24.61
CA ASP A 79 -4.26 -5.20 25.20
C ASP A 79 -5.16 -4.64 24.10
N PRO A 80 -6.49 -4.85 24.16
CA PRO A 80 -7.42 -4.42 23.13
C PRO A 80 -7.45 -2.91 22.86
N ARG A 81 -6.97 -2.08 23.79
CA ARG A 81 -6.86 -0.62 23.59
C ARG A 81 -6.00 -0.23 22.38
N TYR A 82 -5.10 -1.11 21.94
CA TYR A 82 -4.22 -0.87 20.79
C TYR A 82 -4.79 -1.39 19.47
N GLY A 83 -6.07 -1.77 19.45
CA GLY A 83 -6.74 -2.29 18.25
C GLY A 83 -6.29 -3.69 17.86
N GLY A 84 -6.45 -4.02 16.60
CA GLY A 84 -6.04 -5.29 16.01
C GLY A 84 -5.28 -5.07 14.70
N PRO A 85 -4.53 -6.09 14.24
CA PRO A 85 -3.79 -5.98 13.01
C PRO A 85 -4.72 -5.88 11.80
N GLU A 86 -4.43 -4.93 10.93
CA GLU A 86 -5.04 -4.78 9.61
C GLU A 86 -4.41 -5.76 8.59
N TYR A 87 -4.97 -5.90 7.40
CA TYR A 87 -4.41 -6.73 6.34
C TYR A 87 -2.92 -6.43 6.09
N GLU A 88 -2.58 -5.16 5.99
CA GLU A 88 -1.19 -4.74 5.78
C GLU A 88 -0.27 -5.23 6.91
N THR A 89 -0.71 -5.12 8.16
CA THR A 89 0.05 -5.58 9.31
C THR A 89 0.21 -7.11 9.32
N LEU A 90 -0.90 -7.85 9.05
CA LEU A 90 -0.86 -9.31 8.95
C LEU A 90 0.07 -9.79 7.85
N SER A 91 0.16 -9.03 6.76
CA SER A 91 1.05 -9.35 5.64
C SER A 91 2.50 -9.00 5.95
N THR A 92 2.78 -7.76 6.35
CA THR A 92 4.17 -7.29 6.53
C THR A 92 4.87 -7.92 7.73
N MET A 93 4.17 -8.14 8.82
CA MET A 93 4.71 -8.83 10.01
C MET A 93 4.48 -10.34 9.98
N GLY A 94 3.54 -10.83 9.16
CA GLY A 94 3.28 -12.25 8.95
C GLY A 94 4.00 -12.76 7.71
N SER A 95 3.35 -12.78 6.55
CA SER A 95 3.88 -13.43 5.35
C SER A 95 5.23 -12.86 4.88
N TYR A 96 5.48 -11.54 4.94
CA TYR A 96 6.80 -10.97 4.60
C TYR A 96 7.91 -11.54 5.48
N CYS A 97 7.64 -11.71 6.77
CA CYS A 97 8.57 -12.28 7.74
C CYS A 97 8.49 -13.81 7.83
N GLY A 98 7.57 -14.45 7.08
CA GLY A 98 7.32 -15.90 7.16
C GLY A 98 6.73 -16.34 8.49
N VAL A 99 6.15 -15.45 9.28
CA VAL A 99 5.60 -15.71 10.62
C VAL A 99 4.12 -16.06 10.54
N SER A 100 3.73 -17.20 11.12
CA SER A 100 2.34 -17.67 11.20
C SER A 100 1.72 -17.61 12.61
N ASP A 101 2.45 -17.08 13.59
CA ASP A 101 1.95 -16.87 14.95
C ASP A 101 1.14 -15.56 15.03
N LEU A 102 -0.19 -15.68 15.00
CA LEU A 102 -1.11 -14.54 15.03
C LEU A 102 -0.98 -13.72 16.34
N ALA A 103 -0.66 -14.37 17.48
CA ALA A 103 -0.48 -13.66 18.74
C ALA A 103 0.80 -12.81 18.73
N ALA A 104 1.88 -13.31 18.13
CA ALA A 104 3.12 -12.55 17.92
C ALA A 104 2.88 -11.34 17.02
N ILE A 105 2.15 -11.52 15.90
CA ILE A 105 1.81 -10.43 15.00
C ILE A 105 0.94 -9.38 15.69
N ALA A 106 -0.06 -9.79 16.46
CA ALA A 106 -0.90 -8.88 17.25
C ALA A 106 -0.08 -8.12 18.32
N ARG A 107 0.93 -8.76 18.92
CA ARG A 107 1.87 -8.11 19.84
C ARG A 107 2.76 -7.10 19.13
N ALA A 108 3.28 -7.43 17.97
CA ALA A 108 4.07 -6.53 17.13
C ALA A 108 3.24 -5.30 16.71
N ASN A 109 1.97 -5.50 16.31
CA ASN A 109 1.02 -4.42 16.03
C ASN A 109 0.84 -3.51 17.24
N GLN A 110 0.62 -4.07 18.43
CA GLN A 110 0.51 -3.28 19.66
C GLN A 110 1.77 -2.44 19.91
N LEU A 111 2.96 -3.01 19.75
CA LEU A 111 4.22 -2.30 19.96
C LEU A 111 4.37 -1.14 18.96
N CYS A 112 4.04 -1.34 17.69
CA CYS A 112 4.04 -0.27 16.71
C CYS A 112 3.10 0.88 17.13
N ASN A 113 1.87 0.55 17.55
CA ASN A 113 0.93 1.56 18.03
C ASN A 113 1.43 2.29 19.30
N MET A 114 2.09 1.59 20.22
CA MET A 114 2.67 2.20 21.43
C MET A 114 3.82 3.15 21.12
N TYR A 115 4.65 2.84 20.16
CA TYR A 115 5.82 3.63 19.77
C TYR A 115 5.52 4.66 18.66
N GLY A 116 4.32 4.64 18.06
CA GLY A 116 3.94 5.53 16.95
C GLY A 116 4.68 5.19 15.66
N MET A 117 4.87 3.89 15.39
CA MET A 117 5.53 3.38 14.19
C MET A 117 4.52 2.85 13.17
N ASP A 118 4.84 3.02 11.88
CA ASP A 118 4.12 2.39 10.79
C ASP A 118 4.37 0.88 10.77
N THR A 119 3.29 0.08 10.72
CA THR A 119 3.38 -1.38 10.70
C THR A 119 3.88 -1.92 9.37
N ILE A 120 3.59 -1.22 8.25
CA ILE A 120 4.03 -1.63 6.92
C ILE A 120 5.56 -1.57 6.85
N SER A 121 6.12 -0.38 7.07
CA SER A 121 7.57 -0.21 7.02
C SER A 121 8.28 -1.05 8.07
N CYS A 122 7.77 -1.12 9.29
CA CYS A 122 8.39 -1.90 10.36
C CYS A 122 8.49 -3.39 10.00
N GLY A 123 7.41 -4.00 9.50
CA GLY A 123 7.42 -5.40 9.08
C GLY A 123 8.32 -5.63 7.85
N ALA A 124 8.23 -4.76 6.84
CA ALA A 124 9.03 -4.86 5.63
C ALA A 124 10.55 -4.72 5.88
N ILE A 125 10.95 -3.81 6.78
CA ILE A 125 12.35 -3.63 7.19
C ILE A 125 12.88 -4.88 7.90
N ILE A 126 12.07 -5.48 8.78
CA ILE A 126 12.45 -6.72 9.48
C ILE A 126 12.57 -7.87 8.47
N ALA A 127 11.65 -7.98 7.51
CA ALA A 127 11.71 -8.98 6.45
C ALA A 127 12.97 -8.82 5.57
N TRP A 128 13.37 -7.58 5.25
CA TRP A 128 14.64 -7.30 4.59
C TRP A 128 15.84 -7.77 5.44
N ALA A 129 15.83 -7.49 6.73
CA ALA A 129 16.91 -7.91 7.63
C ALA A 129 16.97 -9.45 7.77
N MET A 130 15.82 -10.14 7.78
CA MET A 130 15.72 -11.60 7.75
C MET A 130 16.30 -12.17 6.46
N ASP A 131 15.99 -11.58 5.29
CA ASP A 131 16.55 -12.01 4.00
C ASP A 131 18.09 -11.83 3.96
N CYS A 132 18.58 -10.70 4.49
CA CYS A 132 20.02 -10.46 4.64
C CYS A 132 20.68 -11.49 5.58
N PHE A 133 20.07 -11.81 6.70
CA PHE A 133 20.59 -12.77 7.65
C PHE A 133 20.64 -14.19 7.07
N GLU A 134 19.60 -14.65 6.42
CA GLU A 134 19.55 -15.98 5.80
C GLU A 134 20.53 -16.14 4.63
N ARG A 135 20.86 -15.05 3.96
CA ARG A 135 21.91 -15.03 2.92
C ARG A 135 23.31 -14.86 3.47
N GLY A 136 23.47 -14.72 4.78
CA GLY A 136 24.77 -14.52 5.42
C GLY A 136 25.37 -13.13 5.19
N LEU A 137 24.57 -12.14 4.79
CA LEU A 137 24.96 -10.74 4.67
C LEU A 137 24.95 -10.02 6.02
N LEU A 138 24.18 -10.51 6.98
CA LEU A 138 24.22 -10.13 8.40
C LEU A 138 24.56 -11.36 9.23
N SER A 139 25.50 -11.20 10.16
CA SER A 139 25.87 -12.23 11.13
C SER A 139 25.05 -12.10 12.42
N LEU A 140 25.19 -13.07 13.33
CA LEU A 140 24.56 -13.01 14.66
C LEU A 140 25.12 -11.85 15.50
N GLU A 141 26.36 -11.44 15.27
CA GLU A 141 26.97 -10.26 15.91
C GLU A 141 26.36 -8.96 15.40
N ASP A 142 26.14 -8.84 14.08
CA ASP A 142 25.50 -7.67 13.46
C ASP A 142 24.03 -7.48 13.93
N THR A 143 23.38 -8.58 14.31
CA THR A 143 22.00 -8.57 14.79
C THR A 143 21.88 -8.51 16.32
N ASP A 144 22.97 -8.18 17.02
CA ASP A 144 23.02 -8.14 18.49
C ASP A 144 22.54 -9.43 19.15
N GLY A 145 22.84 -10.58 18.55
CA GLY A 145 22.47 -11.92 19.05
C GLY A 145 21.08 -12.38 18.71
N VAL A 146 20.30 -11.62 17.92
CA VAL A 146 18.94 -12.02 17.47
C VAL A 146 19.05 -12.87 16.21
N GLU A 147 18.50 -14.08 16.22
CA GLU A 147 18.50 -14.96 15.07
C GLU A 147 17.36 -14.57 14.10
N LEU A 148 17.63 -13.65 13.20
CA LEU A 148 16.69 -13.07 12.24
C LEU A 148 16.40 -14.03 11.07
N ARG A 149 15.72 -15.17 11.35
CA ARG A 149 15.28 -16.11 10.33
C ARG A 149 13.80 -15.92 10.01
N PHE A 150 13.43 -16.13 8.75
CA PHE A 150 12.01 -16.20 8.39
C PHE A 150 11.28 -17.23 9.24
N GLY A 151 10.10 -16.84 9.77
CA GLY A 151 9.28 -17.65 10.65
C GLY A 151 9.61 -17.52 12.15
N ASN A 152 10.68 -16.82 12.53
CA ASN A 152 11.02 -16.61 13.94
C ASN A 152 10.17 -15.49 14.55
N ALA A 153 9.08 -15.88 15.21
CA ALA A 153 8.14 -14.94 15.83
C ALA A 153 8.74 -14.15 17.00
N ASP A 154 9.62 -14.77 17.79
CA ASP A 154 10.30 -14.10 18.90
C ASP A 154 11.25 -13.02 18.38
N ALA A 155 12.00 -13.30 17.32
CA ALA A 155 12.88 -12.34 16.67
C ALA A 155 12.10 -11.16 16.06
N LEU A 156 10.93 -11.42 15.47
CA LEU A 156 10.02 -10.36 14.98
C LEU A 156 9.66 -9.40 16.12
N VAL A 157 9.09 -9.92 17.21
CA VAL A 157 8.60 -9.09 18.33
C VAL A 157 9.74 -8.33 19.00
N GLU A 158 10.88 -8.99 19.22
CA GLU A 158 12.07 -8.36 19.79
C GLU A 158 12.59 -7.23 18.90
N MET A 159 12.65 -7.44 17.59
CA MET A 159 13.15 -6.42 16.67
C MET A 159 12.21 -5.22 16.57
N VAL A 160 10.88 -5.41 16.57
CA VAL A 160 9.91 -4.30 16.66
C VAL A 160 10.16 -3.46 17.91
N GLU A 161 10.41 -4.10 19.05
CA GLU A 161 10.70 -3.40 20.31
C GLU A 161 12.02 -2.63 20.23
N ARG A 162 13.07 -3.23 19.69
CA ARG A 162 14.39 -2.58 19.50
C ARG A 162 14.31 -1.38 18.54
N ILE A 163 13.53 -1.48 17.46
CA ILE A 163 13.28 -0.37 16.54
C ILE A 163 12.58 0.77 17.30
N GLY A 164 11.52 0.49 18.04
CA GLY A 164 10.79 1.48 18.83
C GLY A 164 11.63 2.17 19.89
N LYS A 165 12.56 1.45 20.52
CA LYS A 165 13.50 1.98 21.51
C LYS A 165 14.77 2.57 20.92
N ARG A 166 15.02 2.39 19.63
CA ARG A 166 16.26 2.81 18.93
C ARG A 166 17.50 2.14 19.53
N GLU A 167 17.45 0.86 19.86
CA GLU A 167 18.51 0.06 20.48
C GLU A 167 19.20 -0.87 19.47
N GLY A 168 20.52 -1.01 19.56
CA GLY A 168 21.31 -1.90 18.73
C GLY A 168 21.03 -1.73 17.24
N LEU A 169 20.85 -2.86 16.53
CA LEU A 169 20.46 -2.88 15.12
C LEU A 169 19.13 -2.13 14.88
N GLY A 170 18.21 -2.11 15.84
CA GLY A 170 16.96 -1.39 15.75
C GLY A 170 17.11 0.11 15.51
N ARG A 171 18.24 0.72 15.89
CA ARG A 171 18.54 2.13 15.57
C ARG A 171 18.73 2.33 14.08
N VAL A 172 19.42 1.40 13.42
CA VAL A 172 19.68 1.47 11.99
C VAL A 172 18.42 1.14 11.20
N LEU A 173 17.72 0.08 11.56
CA LEU A 173 16.46 -0.34 10.91
C LEU A 173 15.37 0.73 11.01
N GLY A 174 15.33 1.47 12.12
CA GLY A 174 14.36 2.56 12.31
C GLY A 174 14.51 3.75 11.35
N GLU A 175 15.52 3.74 10.46
CA GLU A 175 15.69 4.74 9.39
C GLU A 175 15.08 4.30 8.04
N GLY A 176 14.57 3.08 7.94
CA GLY A 176 14.05 2.47 6.71
C GLY A 176 15.05 1.53 6.04
N SER A 177 14.54 0.58 5.25
CA SER A 177 15.35 -0.50 4.64
C SER A 177 16.43 0.04 3.68
N ALA A 178 16.10 1.04 2.87
CA ALA A 178 17.04 1.62 1.93
C ALA A 178 18.22 2.30 2.65
N ARG A 179 17.95 3.09 3.68
CA ARG A 179 19.00 3.75 4.48
C ARG A 179 19.77 2.76 5.35
N ALA A 180 19.09 1.71 5.84
CA ALA A 180 19.76 0.63 6.57
C ALA A 180 20.73 -0.12 5.67
N ALA A 181 20.31 -0.48 4.45
CA ALA A 181 21.17 -1.13 3.45
C ALA A 181 22.40 -0.27 3.09
N GLU A 182 22.21 1.04 2.92
CA GLU A 182 23.28 1.98 2.67
C GLU A 182 24.26 2.06 3.88
N THR A 183 23.73 2.22 5.10
CA THR A 183 24.51 2.35 6.33
C THR A 183 25.35 1.11 6.60
N LEU A 184 24.76 -0.07 6.43
CA LEU A 184 25.43 -1.36 6.66
C LEU A 184 26.24 -1.81 5.43
N SER A 185 26.07 -1.17 4.28
CA SER A 185 26.70 -1.52 3.00
C SER A 185 26.39 -2.96 2.54
N VAL A 186 25.18 -3.48 2.83
CA VAL A 186 24.72 -4.83 2.45
C VAL A 186 23.28 -4.81 1.95
N GLY A 187 22.93 -5.78 1.10
CA GLY A 187 21.54 -6.11 0.75
C GLY A 187 20.76 -5.00 0.03
N GLN A 188 21.43 -4.09 -0.71
CA GLN A 188 20.74 -3.06 -1.52
C GLN A 188 19.81 -3.70 -2.55
N GLU A 189 20.22 -4.82 -3.14
CA GLU A 189 19.41 -5.58 -4.12
C GLU A 189 18.20 -6.28 -3.51
N LEU A 190 18.16 -6.37 -2.18
CA LEU A 190 17.05 -6.98 -1.41
C LEU A 190 16.03 -5.94 -0.91
N VAL A 191 16.32 -4.64 -1.07
CA VAL A 191 15.43 -3.56 -0.66
C VAL A 191 14.16 -3.56 -1.50
N VAL A 192 13.00 -3.46 -0.85
CA VAL A 192 11.68 -3.38 -1.49
C VAL A 192 11.04 -2.05 -1.09
N ALA A 193 11.56 -0.97 -1.66
CA ALA A 193 11.11 0.39 -1.37
C ALA A 193 11.21 1.28 -2.63
N VAL A 194 10.36 2.32 -2.70
CA VAL A 194 10.42 3.39 -3.70
C VAL A 194 10.48 4.72 -2.97
N LYS A 195 11.41 5.59 -3.34
CA LYS A 195 11.65 6.88 -2.65
C LYS A 195 11.81 6.71 -1.12
N ASN A 196 12.52 5.64 -0.70
CA ASN A 196 12.73 5.24 0.69
C ASN A 196 11.44 4.90 1.47
N HIS A 197 10.37 4.57 0.78
CA HIS A 197 9.11 4.11 1.36
C HIS A 197 8.87 2.65 0.97
N GLU A 198 8.78 1.77 1.95
CA GLU A 198 8.59 0.35 1.77
C GLU A 198 7.25 0.03 1.10
N LEU A 199 7.23 -1.00 0.24
CA LEU A 199 6.04 -1.38 -0.48
C LEU A 199 4.99 -2.03 0.44
N PRO A 200 3.74 -1.59 0.36
CA PRO A 200 2.61 -2.24 1.02
C PRO A 200 2.30 -3.60 0.36
N ALA A 201 1.46 -4.39 1.02
CA ALA A 201 1.22 -5.81 0.68
C ALA A 201 0.33 -6.03 -0.55
N HIS A 202 0.53 -5.26 -1.60
CA HIS A 202 -0.16 -5.38 -2.88
C HIS A 202 0.83 -5.49 -4.03
N MET A 203 0.87 -6.67 -4.66
CA MET A 203 1.92 -7.04 -5.62
C MET A 203 1.62 -6.58 -7.04
N PRO A 204 2.52 -5.82 -7.68
CA PRO A 204 2.42 -5.44 -9.10
C PRO A 204 2.40 -6.64 -10.06
N GLN A 205 2.90 -7.79 -9.64
CA GLN A 205 2.86 -9.02 -10.43
C GLN A 205 1.43 -9.50 -10.72
N VAL A 206 0.48 -9.19 -9.83
CA VAL A 206 -0.94 -9.55 -9.97
C VAL A 206 -1.88 -8.35 -10.09
N LYS A 207 -1.39 -7.14 -9.80
CA LYS A 207 -2.11 -5.85 -9.93
C LYS A 207 -1.18 -4.86 -10.64
N ARG A 208 -1.12 -4.94 -11.95
CA ARG A 208 -0.05 -4.36 -12.75
C ARG A 208 0.04 -2.83 -12.68
N SER A 209 -1.09 -2.11 -12.50
CA SER A 209 -1.08 -0.65 -12.36
C SER A 209 -0.27 -0.16 -11.16
N LEU A 210 -0.13 -1.00 -10.11
CA LEU A 210 0.69 -0.67 -8.95
C LEU A 210 2.17 -0.47 -9.29
N ALA A 211 2.72 -1.17 -10.30
CA ALA A 211 4.10 -0.94 -10.74
C ALA A 211 4.31 0.52 -11.17
N LEU A 212 3.36 1.07 -11.92
CA LEU A 212 3.39 2.47 -12.34
C LEU A 212 3.17 3.41 -11.16
N ILE A 213 2.11 3.19 -10.37
CA ILE A 213 1.74 4.11 -9.29
C ILE A 213 2.81 4.14 -8.19
N TYR A 214 3.38 3.01 -7.79
CA TYR A 214 4.49 3.01 -6.83
C TYR A 214 5.67 3.84 -7.33
N ALA A 215 5.98 3.75 -8.63
CA ALA A 215 7.07 4.52 -9.22
C ALA A 215 6.77 6.03 -9.25
N VAL A 216 5.62 6.45 -9.83
CA VAL A 216 5.35 7.87 -10.12
C VAL A 216 4.75 8.66 -8.96
N ASN A 217 4.21 7.99 -7.94
CA ASN A 217 3.57 8.67 -6.81
C ASN A 217 4.57 9.57 -6.06
N PRO A 218 4.23 10.84 -5.79
CA PRO A 218 5.18 11.81 -5.23
C PRO A 218 5.82 11.42 -3.90
N PHE A 219 5.11 10.68 -3.05
CA PHE A 219 5.61 10.28 -1.73
C PHE A 219 6.04 8.80 -1.62
N GLY A 220 6.21 8.12 -2.75
CA GLY A 220 6.69 6.75 -2.80
C GLY A 220 5.58 5.71 -2.93
N ALA A 221 5.89 4.47 -2.55
CA ALA A 221 4.98 3.36 -2.74
C ALA A 221 3.76 3.47 -1.82
N ASP A 222 2.57 3.59 -2.42
CA ASP A 222 1.31 3.62 -1.70
C ASP A 222 0.21 2.93 -2.51
N HIS A 223 -0.41 1.90 -1.93
CA HIS A 223 -1.48 1.15 -2.55
C HIS A 223 -2.83 1.89 -2.53
N GLN A 224 -2.95 2.93 -1.71
CA GLN A 224 -4.17 3.73 -1.55
C GLN A 224 -4.15 5.04 -2.36
N SER A 225 -3.21 5.18 -3.30
CA SER A 225 -3.14 6.36 -4.18
C SER A 225 -3.97 6.24 -5.45
N HIS A 226 -4.56 5.09 -5.75
CA HIS A 226 -5.44 4.85 -6.91
C HIS A 226 -6.29 3.60 -6.67
N GLU A 227 -7.25 3.30 -7.56
CA GLU A 227 -8.05 2.09 -7.47
C GLU A 227 -7.29 0.87 -8.01
N HIS A 228 -7.57 -0.30 -7.46
CA HIS A 228 -6.87 -1.55 -7.79
C HIS A 228 -7.38 -2.23 -9.05
N ASP A 229 -6.47 -2.87 -9.79
CA ASP A 229 -6.73 -3.53 -11.06
C ASP A 229 -7.94 -4.46 -11.11
N PRO A 230 -8.27 -5.28 -10.09
CA PRO A 230 -9.47 -6.13 -10.14
C PRO A 230 -10.78 -5.38 -10.34
N CYS A 231 -10.83 -4.08 -9.98
CA CYS A 231 -11.98 -3.23 -10.21
C CYS A 231 -12.12 -2.76 -11.66
N TYR A 232 -11.11 -2.96 -12.49
CA TYR A 232 -11.09 -2.61 -13.90
C TYR A 232 -11.39 -3.80 -14.82
N GLU A 233 -11.40 -5.01 -14.29
CA GLU A 233 -11.72 -6.25 -15.01
C GLU A 233 -13.23 -6.56 -15.01
N LEU A 234 -13.69 -7.24 -16.05
CA LEU A 234 -15.09 -7.30 -16.43
C LEU A 234 -15.95 -8.42 -15.82
N GLU A 235 -15.44 -9.32 -15.01
CA GLU A 235 -16.13 -10.59 -14.74
C GLU A 235 -17.03 -10.62 -13.49
N LYS A 236 -17.20 -9.50 -12.75
CA LYS A 236 -18.06 -9.44 -11.56
C LYS A 236 -19.00 -8.24 -11.58
N ASP A 237 -20.24 -8.44 -11.11
CA ASP A 237 -21.29 -7.46 -10.73
C ASP A 237 -21.09 -6.03 -11.29
N TRP A 238 -20.78 -6.04 -12.55
CA TRP A 238 -20.20 -5.02 -13.38
C TRP A 238 -21.05 -3.76 -13.50
N GLU A 239 -22.39 -3.88 -13.38
CA GLU A 239 -23.26 -2.75 -13.65
C GLU A 239 -22.99 -1.57 -12.69
N ASP A 240 -22.81 -1.83 -11.39
CA ASP A 240 -22.56 -0.76 -10.42
C ASP A 240 -21.15 -0.16 -10.58
N TYR A 241 -20.12 -0.99 -10.81
CA TYR A 241 -18.75 -0.51 -11.02
C TYR A 241 -18.65 0.26 -12.34
N GLN A 242 -19.31 -0.23 -13.40
CA GLN A 242 -19.33 0.41 -14.69
C GLN A 242 -19.95 1.80 -14.61
N HIS A 243 -21.08 1.97 -13.90
CA HIS A 243 -21.69 3.27 -13.73
C HIS A 243 -20.77 4.26 -13.00
N ARG A 244 -20.12 3.84 -11.93
CA ARG A 244 -19.22 4.69 -11.15
C ARG A 244 -17.94 5.03 -11.90
N LEU A 245 -17.34 4.06 -12.62
CA LEU A 245 -16.18 4.29 -13.47
C LEU A 245 -16.53 5.18 -14.68
N ALA A 246 -17.74 5.04 -15.23
CA ALA A 246 -18.23 5.89 -16.33
C ALA A 246 -18.35 7.36 -15.92
N GLU A 247 -18.64 7.67 -14.65
CA GLU A 247 -18.61 9.04 -14.14
C GLU A 247 -17.22 9.68 -14.24
N LEU A 248 -16.18 8.87 -14.31
CA LEU A 248 -14.78 9.27 -14.51
C LEU A 248 -14.33 9.13 -15.99
N ASP A 249 -15.28 8.87 -16.92
CA ASP A 249 -14.98 8.57 -18.33
C ASP A 249 -14.13 7.32 -18.53
N LEU A 250 -14.26 6.33 -17.65
CA LEU A 250 -13.54 5.05 -17.68
C LEU A 250 -14.50 3.95 -18.11
N LEU A 251 -14.63 3.75 -19.42
CA LEU A 251 -15.66 2.91 -20.03
C LEU A 251 -15.16 1.54 -20.49
N ASP A 252 -13.84 1.44 -20.77
CA ASP A 252 -13.27 0.24 -21.36
C ASP A 252 -12.54 -0.60 -20.29
N PRO A 253 -12.97 -1.85 -20.03
CA PRO A 253 -12.26 -2.72 -19.09
C PRO A 253 -10.80 -2.91 -19.43
N GLN A 254 -10.00 -3.10 -18.38
CA GLN A 254 -8.55 -3.24 -18.51
C GLN A 254 -8.09 -4.55 -17.85
N PRO A 255 -7.43 -5.48 -18.58
CA PRO A 255 -6.92 -6.72 -17.98
C PRO A 255 -5.98 -6.44 -16.80
N VAL A 256 -6.09 -7.20 -15.71
CA VAL A 256 -5.33 -7.02 -14.45
C VAL A 256 -3.83 -6.94 -14.70
N ARG A 257 -3.30 -7.71 -15.64
CA ARG A 257 -1.87 -7.79 -15.95
C ARG A 257 -1.41 -6.92 -17.12
N SER A 258 -2.26 -6.03 -17.65
CA SER A 258 -1.85 -5.08 -18.68
C SER A 258 -1.38 -3.75 -18.08
N LEU A 259 -0.47 -3.06 -18.78
CA LEU A 259 0.03 -1.72 -18.40
C LEU A 259 0.08 -0.75 -19.58
N GLY A 260 -0.75 -0.99 -20.62
CA GLY A 260 -0.86 -0.09 -21.77
C GLY A 260 -1.60 1.22 -21.46
N ALA A 261 -1.74 2.08 -22.47
CA ALA A 261 -2.32 3.42 -22.34
C ALA A 261 -3.72 3.45 -21.69
N GLY A 262 -4.57 2.46 -21.98
CA GLY A 262 -5.88 2.33 -21.31
C GLY A 262 -5.73 2.16 -19.80
N LYS A 263 -4.86 1.25 -19.35
CA LYS A 263 -4.59 1.04 -17.92
C LYS A 263 -3.98 2.29 -17.26
N VAL A 264 -3.04 2.95 -17.91
CA VAL A 264 -2.44 4.20 -17.41
C VAL A 264 -3.50 5.28 -17.21
N ARG A 265 -4.48 5.39 -18.11
CA ARG A 265 -5.61 6.33 -17.97
C ARG A 265 -6.46 6.00 -16.74
N TYR A 266 -6.78 4.72 -16.50
CA TYR A 266 -7.50 4.30 -15.28
C TYR A 266 -6.71 4.65 -14.02
N ALA A 267 -5.43 4.31 -13.99
CA ALA A 267 -4.57 4.61 -12.86
C ALA A 267 -4.52 6.12 -12.55
N LEU A 268 -4.33 6.97 -13.59
CA LEU A 268 -4.25 8.42 -13.42
C LEU A 268 -5.56 9.04 -12.94
N TYR A 269 -6.71 8.66 -13.53
CA TYR A 269 -7.99 9.28 -13.17
C TYR A 269 -8.47 8.83 -11.80
N THR A 270 -8.27 7.56 -11.45
CA THR A 270 -8.55 7.11 -10.09
C THR A 270 -7.56 7.70 -9.08
N GLN A 271 -6.30 7.98 -9.46
CA GLN A 271 -5.37 8.70 -8.61
C GLN A 271 -5.83 10.15 -8.35
N TYR A 272 -6.39 10.84 -9.33
CA TYR A 272 -6.99 12.17 -9.10
C TYR A 272 -8.16 12.09 -8.11
N LEU A 273 -9.02 11.07 -8.23
CA LEU A 273 -10.12 10.87 -7.29
C LEU A 273 -9.60 10.57 -5.88
N TYR A 274 -8.64 9.68 -5.72
CA TYR A 274 -8.07 9.36 -4.40
C TYR A 274 -7.35 10.57 -3.79
N SER A 275 -6.63 11.34 -4.60
CA SER A 275 -6.03 12.62 -4.17
C SER A 275 -7.09 13.65 -3.75
N LEU A 276 -8.28 13.65 -4.36
CA LEU A 276 -9.43 14.43 -3.91
C LEU A 276 -9.95 13.94 -2.56
N LEU A 277 -10.12 12.62 -2.38
CA LEU A 277 -10.60 12.04 -1.11
C LEU A 277 -9.68 12.42 0.05
N ASP A 278 -8.36 12.38 -0.16
CA ASP A 278 -7.37 12.86 0.82
C ASP A 278 -7.55 14.36 1.13
N SER A 279 -7.79 15.18 0.10
CA SER A 279 -7.99 16.63 0.27
C SER A 279 -9.27 16.95 1.05
N LEU A 280 -10.29 16.11 0.93
CA LEU A 280 -11.54 16.20 1.67
C LEU A 280 -11.48 15.54 3.05
N CYS A 281 -10.41 14.83 3.37
CA CYS A 281 -10.24 14.02 4.58
C CYS A 281 -11.37 12.98 4.75
N VAL A 282 -11.80 12.34 3.65
CA VAL A 282 -12.81 11.28 3.64
C VAL A 282 -12.18 9.91 3.36
N CYS A 283 -12.79 8.87 3.89
CA CYS A 283 -12.25 7.52 3.80
C CYS A 283 -12.53 6.88 2.44
N GLN A 284 -11.53 6.24 1.87
CA GLN A 284 -11.58 5.48 0.62
C GLN A 284 -12.43 4.20 0.69
N PHE A 285 -12.75 3.69 1.87
CA PHE A 285 -13.70 2.58 2.04
C PHE A 285 -15.16 3.07 2.02
N VAL A 286 -15.37 4.36 2.20
CA VAL A 286 -16.69 4.99 2.14
C VAL A 286 -16.99 5.54 0.76
N PHE A 287 -16.03 6.25 0.15
CA PHE A 287 -16.18 6.89 -1.16
C PHE A 287 -15.13 6.36 -2.13
N GLY A 288 -15.53 6.01 -3.32
CA GLY A 288 -14.60 5.54 -4.34
C GLY A 288 -15.28 5.19 -5.66
N PRO A 289 -14.49 4.73 -6.66
CA PRO A 289 -14.99 4.55 -8.01
C PRO A 289 -15.59 3.16 -8.29
N ALA A 290 -15.55 2.23 -7.34
CA ALA A 290 -15.95 0.85 -7.61
C ALA A 290 -16.70 0.21 -6.44
N TRP A 291 -16.05 -0.60 -5.64
CA TRP A 291 -16.62 -1.45 -4.57
C TRP A 291 -17.01 -0.71 -3.28
N GLN A 292 -16.63 0.54 -3.15
CA GLN A 292 -16.87 1.34 -1.96
C GLN A 292 -18.38 1.61 -1.73
N LEU A 293 -18.72 2.09 -0.54
CA LEU A 293 -20.10 2.31 -0.14
C LEU A 293 -20.80 3.34 -1.04
N TYR A 294 -20.13 4.43 -1.37
CA TYR A 294 -20.64 5.53 -2.19
C TYR A 294 -19.71 5.83 -3.37
N GLY A 295 -20.30 6.11 -4.53
CA GLY A 295 -19.60 6.50 -5.74
C GLY A 295 -19.32 8.00 -5.85
N PRO A 296 -18.74 8.45 -6.98
CA PRO A 296 -18.38 9.85 -7.21
C PRO A 296 -19.58 10.82 -7.14
N SER A 297 -20.74 10.46 -7.67
CA SER A 297 -21.95 11.30 -7.59
C SER A 297 -22.40 11.56 -6.15
N GLN A 298 -22.40 10.52 -5.30
CA GLN A 298 -22.77 10.67 -3.89
C GLN A 298 -21.73 11.50 -3.12
N LEU A 299 -20.46 11.45 -3.51
CA LEU A 299 -19.43 12.34 -2.95
C LEU A 299 -19.75 13.81 -3.25
N VAL A 300 -20.12 14.13 -4.50
CA VAL A 300 -20.52 15.49 -4.89
C VAL A 300 -21.73 15.96 -4.07
N GLU A 301 -22.75 15.11 -3.93
CA GLU A 301 -23.93 15.42 -3.12
C GLU A 301 -23.58 15.67 -1.65
N ALA A 302 -22.70 14.85 -1.07
CA ALA A 302 -22.25 15.01 0.31
C ALA A 302 -21.51 16.34 0.50
N VAL A 303 -20.60 16.70 -0.41
CA VAL A 303 -19.87 17.98 -0.37
C VAL A 303 -20.84 19.15 -0.46
N ARG A 304 -21.79 19.11 -1.39
CA ARG A 304 -22.84 20.15 -1.53
C ARG A 304 -23.68 20.30 -0.26
N ALA A 305 -24.10 19.17 0.32
CA ALA A 305 -24.95 19.16 1.50
C ALA A 305 -24.24 19.73 2.74
N VAL A 306 -22.95 19.44 2.90
CA VAL A 306 -22.17 19.88 4.07
C VAL A 306 -21.73 21.34 3.93
N THR A 307 -21.32 21.75 2.74
CA THR A 307 -20.67 23.07 2.54
C THR A 307 -21.61 24.15 2.00
N GLY A 308 -22.68 23.74 1.34
CA GLY A 308 -23.55 24.65 0.57
C GLY A 308 -22.92 25.09 -0.76
N TRP A 309 -21.75 24.59 -1.14
CA TRP A 309 -21.08 24.93 -2.38
C TRP A 309 -21.77 24.26 -3.59
N ASN A 310 -21.90 24.99 -4.68
CA ASN A 310 -22.43 24.44 -5.92
C ASN A 310 -21.29 23.87 -6.78
N VAL A 311 -20.62 22.82 -6.29
CA VAL A 311 -19.50 22.16 -6.97
C VAL A 311 -19.98 21.07 -7.93
N SER A 312 -19.22 20.78 -8.95
CA SER A 312 -19.38 19.63 -9.86
C SER A 312 -18.31 18.57 -9.60
N LEU A 313 -18.51 17.35 -10.11
CA LEU A 313 -17.47 16.32 -10.08
C LEU A 313 -16.20 16.77 -10.79
N TRP A 314 -16.33 17.47 -11.94
CA TRP A 314 -15.20 18.04 -12.66
C TRP A 314 -14.36 18.98 -11.80
N GLU A 315 -15.00 19.88 -11.08
CA GLU A 315 -14.28 20.83 -10.18
C GLU A 315 -13.59 20.09 -9.03
N LEU A 316 -14.26 19.11 -8.43
CA LEU A 316 -13.66 18.29 -7.38
C LEU A 316 -12.47 17.47 -7.89
N MET A 317 -12.57 16.85 -9.06
CA MET A 317 -11.44 16.14 -9.69
C MET A 317 -10.23 17.06 -9.90
N LYS A 318 -10.47 18.34 -10.28
CA LYS A 318 -9.40 19.34 -10.39
C LYS A 318 -8.75 19.68 -9.05
N VAL A 319 -9.42 19.51 -7.92
CA VAL A 319 -8.79 19.62 -6.59
C VAL A 319 -7.76 18.51 -6.40
N GLY A 320 -8.11 17.26 -6.68
CA GLY A 320 -7.20 16.12 -6.60
C GLY A 320 -6.00 16.26 -7.56
N GLU A 321 -6.25 16.68 -8.79
CA GLU A 321 -5.19 16.95 -9.79
C GLU A 321 -4.23 18.07 -9.33
N ARG A 322 -4.75 19.16 -8.73
CA ARG A 322 -3.91 20.23 -8.14
C ARG A 322 -3.01 19.70 -7.04
N ARG A 323 -3.57 18.95 -6.08
CA ARG A 323 -2.77 18.37 -4.99
C ARG A 323 -1.64 17.51 -5.53
N LEU A 324 -1.92 16.62 -6.47
CA LEU A 324 -0.91 15.75 -7.06
C LEU A 324 0.21 16.54 -7.75
N ASN A 325 -0.16 17.56 -8.55
CA ASN A 325 0.81 18.42 -9.24
C ASN A 325 1.61 19.31 -8.28
N LEU A 326 1.02 19.78 -7.15
CA LEU A 326 1.74 20.51 -6.12
C LEU A 326 2.79 19.64 -5.42
N LEU A 327 2.43 18.40 -5.05
CA LEU A 327 3.37 17.45 -4.46
C LEU A 327 4.52 17.14 -5.43
N ARG A 328 4.21 16.95 -6.72
CA ARG A 328 5.22 16.69 -7.73
C ARG A 328 6.12 17.89 -7.99
N ALA A 329 5.55 19.10 -8.03
CA ALA A 329 6.32 20.34 -8.14
C ALA A 329 7.26 20.54 -6.94
N PHE A 330 6.76 20.26 -5.72
CA PHE A 330 7.60 20.28 -4.52
C PHE A 330 8.81 19.35 -4.67
N ASN A 331 8.57 18.09 -5.06
CA ASN A 331 9.65 17.13 -5.30
C ASN A 331 10.66 17.64 -6.34
N ALA A 332 10.18 18.16 -7.46
CA ALA A 332 11.06 18.68 -8.51
C ALA A 332 11.93 19.84 -8.02
N ARG A 333 11.38 20.73 -7.21
CA ARG A 333 12.12 21.82 -6.56
C ARG A 333 13.21 21.30 -5.60
N GLU A 334 12.90 20.24 -4.86
CA GLU A 334 13.84 19.60 -3.92
C GLU A 334 14.82 18.62 -4.63
N GLY A 335 14.80 18.56 -5.97
CA GLY A 335 15.73 17.73 -6.76
C GLY A 335 15.31 16.26 -6.87
N VAL A 336 14.05 15.92 -6.61
CA VAL A 336 13.50 14.56 -6.78
C VAL A 336 12.71 14.51 -8.09
N GLY A 337 13.28 13.94 -9.12
CA GLY A 337 12.72 13.86 -10.47
C GLY A 337 12.43 12.43 -10.95
N ALA A 338 12.49 12.25 -12.29
CA ALA A 338 12.17 10.99 -12.96
C ALA A 338 13.10 9.84 -12.58
N GLU A 339 14.33 10.13 -12.14
CA GLU A 339 15.31 9.15 -11.67
C GLU A 339 14.88 8.42 -10.40
N ALA A 340 14.02 9.05 -9.58
CA ALA A 340 13.41 8.44 -8.40
C ALA A 340 12.14 7.64 -8.72
N ASP A 341 11.60 7.77 -9.93
CA ASP A 341 10.39 7.07 -10.37
C ASP A 341 10.74 5.68 -10.93
N THR A 342 11.14 4.79 -10.04
CA THR A 342 11.61 3.44 -10.35
C THR A 342 10.84 2.39 -9.55
N VAL A 343 11.02 1.12 -9.90
CA VAL A 343 10.57 -0.02 -9.10
C VAL A 343 11.77 -0.73 -8.49
N PRO A 344 11.62 -1.32 -7.28
CA PRO A 344 12.73 -2.03 -6.65
C PRO A 344 13.13 -3.27 -7.46
N PRO A 345 14.45 -3.65 -7.45
CA PRO A 345 14.96 -4.80 -8.23
C PRO A 345 14.22 -6.11 -7.98
N LYS A 346 13.75 -6.34 -6.78
CA LYS A 346 12.96 -7.53 -6.41
C LYS A 346 11.70 -7.73 -7.25
N LEU A 347 11.06 -6.68 -7.73
CA LEU A 347 9.88 -6.79 -8.60
C LEU A 347 10.21 -7.29 -10.01
N LEU A 348 11.46 -7.14 -10.44
CA LEU A 348 11.96 -7.59 -11.73
C LEU A 348 12.37 -9.08 -11.72
N ILE A 349 12.39 -9.71 -10.54
CA ILE A 349 12.73 -11.12 -10.38
C ILE A 349 11.43 -11.95 -10.41
N PRO A 350 11.36 -13.04 -11.22
CA PRO A 350 10.22 -13.91 -11.23
C PRO A 350 9.90 -14.50 -9.85
N LEU A 351 8.64 -14.41 -9.45
CA LEU A 351 8.16 -14.98 -8.18
C LEU A 351 8.25 -16.51 -8.18
N GLN A 352 8.29 -17.09 -7.00
CA GLN A 352 8.36 -18.55 -6.81
C GLN A 352 7.06 -19.06 -6.18
N GLY A 353 6.48 -20.07 -6.79
CA GLY A 353 5.31 -20.77 -6.28
C GLY A 353 3.97 -20.01 -6.38
N GLY A 354 2.88 -20.71 -6.07
CA GLY A 354 1.52 -20.17 -6.14
C GLY A 354 1.07 -19.83 -7.57
N LYS A 355 -0.01 -19.05 -7.69
CA LYS A 355 -0.57 -18.64 -9.00
C LYS A 355 0.27 -17.59 -9.73
N SER A 356 1.20 -16.96 -9.07
CA SER A 356 2.11 -15.96 -9.63
C SER A 356 3.51 -16.52 -9.90
N ASP A 357 3.70 -17.84 -9.85
CA ASP A 357 4.96 -18.48 -10.17
C ASP A 357 5.48 -18.06 -11.56
N GLY A 358 6.76 -17.67 -11.63
CA GLY A 358 7.39 -17.18 -12.84
C GLY A 358 6.98 -15.78 -13.30
N VAL A 359 6.10 -15.08 -12.60
CA VAL A 359 5.64 -13.75 -12.98
C VAL A 359 6.59 -12.69 -12.40
N ALA A 360 7.02 -11.75 -13.26
CA ALA A 360 7.77 -10.56 -12.90
C ALA A 360 7.16 -9.31 -13.54
N VAL A 361 7.57 -8.16 -13.06
CA VAL A 361 7.42 -6.87 -13.76
C VAL A 361 8.64 -6.69 -14.66
N THR A 362 8.52 -6.00 -15.79
CA THR A 362 9.68 -5.68 -16.64
C THR A 362 10.00 -4.18 -16.58
N THR A 363 11.27 -3.85 -16.73
CA THR A 363 11.71 -2.45 -16.79
C THR A 363 11.07 -1.75 -17.98
N GLU A 364 11.01 -2.41 -19.14
CA GLU A 364 10.48 -1.87 -20.37
C GLU A 364 9.00 -1.46 -20.22
N GLU A 365 8.16 -2.35 -19.65
CA GLU A 365 6.73 -2.03 -19.46
C GLU A 365 6.51 -0.87 -18.48
N VAL A 366 7.34 -0.75 -17.45
CA VAL A 366 7.25 0.35 -16.46
C VAL A 366 7.67 1.67 -17.11
N GLU A 367 8.79 1.69 -17.85
CA GLU A 367 9.28 2.90 -18.53
C GLU A 367 8.30 3.37 -19.62
N GLU A 368 7.72 2.45 -20.40
CA GLU A 368 6.69 2.79 -21.39
C GLU A 368 5.44 3.39 -20.70
N ALA A 369 4.95 2.77 -19.64
CA ALA A 369 3.80 3.26 -18.89
C ALA A 369 4.07 4.61 -18.23
N LYS A 370 5.26 4.80 -17.65
CA LYS A 370 5.72 6.07 -17.08
C LYS A 370 5.73 7.19 -18.11
N ALA A 371 6.28 6.93 -19.29
CA ALA A 371 6.28 7.90 -20.38
C ALA A 371 4.85 8.28 -20.85
N ILE A 372 3.93 7.31 -20.88
CA ILE A 372 2.51 7.58 -21.18
C ILE A 372 1.87 8.39 -20.06
N TYR A 373 2.12 8.01 -18.81
CA TYR A 373 1.61 8.72 -17.64
C TYR A 373 2.05 10.18 -17.61
N TYR A 374 3.33 10.46 -17.82
CA TYR A 374 3.86 11.83 -17.83
C TYR A 374 3.16 12.70 -18.90
N ARG A 375 3.00 12.17 -20.13
CA ARG A 375 2.27 12.87 -21.17
C ARG A 375 0.82 13.15 -20.80
N MET A 376 0.10 12.17 -20.20
CA MET A 376 -1.29 12.35 -19.79
C MET A 376 -1.42 13.30 -18.59
N ALA A 377 -0.49 13.24 -17.63
CA ALA A 377 -0.44 14.13 -16.47
C ALA A 377 -0.01 15.56 -16.81
N GLY A 378 0.54 15.78 -18.01
CA GLY A 378 1.11 17.07 -18.42
C GLY A 378 2.45 17.37 -17.74
N TRP A 379 3.27 16.32 -17.55
CA TRP A 379 4.64 16.43 -17.05
C TRP A 379 5.64 16.28 -18.20
N ASP A 380 6.84 16.87 -18.03
CA ASP A 380 7.95 16.69 -18.96
C ASP A 380 8.71 15.37 -18.70
N GLU A 381 9.74 15.11 -19.50
CA GLU A 381 10.56 13.89 -19.42
C GLU A 381 11.32 13.74 -18.07
N SER A 382 11.56 14.85 -17.37
CA SER A 382 12.14 14.84 -16.02
C SER A 382 11.09 14.60 -14.92
N GLY A 383 9.82 14.41 -15.30
CA GLY A 383 8.70 14.23 -14.40
C GLY A 383 8.24 15.52 -13.72
N ARG A 384 8.65 16.69 -14.22
CA ARG A 384 8.23 18.00 -13.71
C ARG A 384 6.91 18.41 -14.37
N PRO A 385 5.91 18.93 -13.61
CA PRO A 385 4.72 19.51 -14.20
C PRO A 385 5.07 20.66 -15.15
N THR A 386 4.53 20.63 -16.38
CA THR A 386 4.78 21.70 -17.35
C THR A 386 4.11 23.00 -16.92
N ARG A 387 4.67 24.14 -17.37
CA ARG A 387 4.04 25.46 -17.13
C ARG A 387 2.58 25.50 -17.57
N GLY A 388 2.28 24.95 -18.76
CA GLY A 388 0.90 24.91 -19.27
C GLY A 388 -0.05 24.11 -18.38
N LYS A 389 0.41 22.97 -17.80
CA LYS A 389 -0.36 22.20 -16.84
C LYS A 389 -0.60 22.99 -15.55
N LEU A 390 0.41 23.65 -15.02
CA LEU A 390 0.28 24.48 -13.81
C LEU A 390 -0.66 25.68 -14.03
N GLU A 391 -0.58 26.33 -15.18
CA GLU A 391 -1.50 27.43 -15.54
C GLU A 391 -2.95 26.94 -15.68
N GLU A 392 -3.17 25.79 -16.36
CA GLU A 392 -4.50 25.13 -16.46
C GLU A 392 -5.12 24.87 -15.08
N LEU A 393 -4.29 24.52 -14.11
CA LEU A 393 -4.70 24.23 -12.72
C LEU A 393 -4.78 25.47 -11.82
N ALA A 394 -4.60 26.68 -12.35
CA ALA A 394 -4.47 27.94 -11.61
C ALA A 394 -3.28 27.92 -10.59
N LEU A 395 -2.22 27.21 -10.91
CA LEU A 395 -0.96 27.10 -10.16
C LEU A 395 0.20 27.76 -10.92
N GLY A 396 -0.05 28.75 -11.78
CA GLY A 396 0.99 29.42 -12.56
C GLY A 396 2.13 29.99 -11.71
N TRP A 397 1.82 30.45 -10.50
CA TRP A 397 2.81 30.93 -9.54
C TRP A 397 3.82 29.84 -9.12
N VAL A 398 3.43 28.57 -9.12
CA VAL A 398 4.34 27.43 -8.83
C VAL A 398 5.39 27.27 -9.91
N ALA A 399 5.04 27.56 -11.18
CA ALA A 399 5.97 27.45 -12.29
C ALA A 399 7.13 28.47 -12.21
N ASP A 400 6.98 29.53 -11.44
CA ASP A 400 8.03 30.52 -11.24
C ASP A 400 9.01 30.11 -10.11
N GLU A 401 8.65 29.09 -9.33
CA GLU A 401 9.49 28.51 -8.27
C GLU A 401 10.26 27.23 -8.71
N LEU A 402 9.99 26.75 -9.93
CA LEU A 402 10.62 25.57 -10.54
C LEU A 402 11.70 25.98 -11.54
#